data_ff1d41be7ca5c95b709a95e838853654
#
_entry.id   ff1d41be7ca5c95b709a95e838853654
#
_cell.length_a   1.000
_cell.length_b   1.000
_cell.length_c   1.000
_cell.angle_alpha   90.00
_cell.angle_beta   90.00
_cell.angle_gamma   90.00
#
_symmetry.space_group_name_H-M   'P 1'
#
loop_
_entity.id
_entity.type
_entity.pdbx_description
1 polymer ?
#
loop_
_entity_poly.entity_id
_entity_poly.type
_entity_poly.pdbx_seq_one_letter_code
_entity_poly.pdbx_strand_id
1 'polypeptide(L)'
;INNFIVATEPLGEAAKDLLSEPVAVADTRFVVNYWRLSEDNRLLFGGGESYGYRFPDIIKTVSKPMLQVYPQLAKTRITHAWGGTLAITVNRMPCFTRPGQNVLSASGYSGHGVAMATLAGKLMAEASAGQMERFDLMASLPQHRFPGGVALRWPLLITAMTWFSMRDRLGL
;
A
#
# COMPACT_ATOMS: atom_id res chain seq x y z
N ILE A 1 7.65 0.95 -4.83
CA ILE A 1 7.85 0.64 -3.41
C ILE A 1 7.19 -0.69 -3.12
N ASN A 2 7.90 -1.61 -2.47
CA ASN A 2 7.32 -2.87 -2.04
C ASN A 2 6.71 -2.70 -0.65
N ASN A 3 5.58 -3.31 -0.42
CA ASN A 3 4.89 -3.32 0.87
C ASN A 3 4.46 -4.76 1.22
N PHE A 4 4.35 -5.07 2.50
CA PHE A 4 4.24 -6.44 2.98
C PHE A 4 3.12 -6.59 4.00
N ILE A 5 2.53 -7.79 4.05
CA ILE A 5 1.49 -8.16 5.01
C ILE A 5 1.83 -9.55 5.57
N VAL A 6 1.53 -9.75 6.84
CA VAL A 6 1.52 -11.06 7.49
C VAL A 6 0.13 -11.37 8.05
N ALA A 7 -0.18 -12.66 8.16
CA ALA A 7 -1.34 -13.14 8.88
C ALA A 7 -0.90 -14.12 9.96
N THR A 8 -1.41 -13.93 11.17
CA THR A 8 -1.21 -14.88 12.27
C THR A 8 -2.00 -16.17 12.06
N GLU A 9 -1.78 -17.17 12.85
CA GLU A 9 -2.77 -18.22 13.09
C GLU A 9 -4.05 -17.63 13.69
N PRO A 10 -5.20 -18.33 13.63
CA PRO A 10 -6.42 -17.87 14.28
C PRO A 10 -6.20 -17.67 15.78
N LEU A 11 -6.58 -16.50 16.30
CA LEU A 11 -6.37 -16.10 17.69
C LEU A 11 -7.55 -16.48 18.60
N GLY A 12 -8.67 -16.94 18.02
CA GLY A 12 -9.87 -17.27 18.76
C GLY A 12 -10.40 -16.08 19.58
N GLU A 13 -10.73 -16.30 20.84
CA GLU A 13 -11.24 -15.26 21.74
C GLU A 13 -10.20 -14.16 22.05
N ALA A 14 -8.90 -14.48 22.01
CA ALA A 14 -7.84 -13.51 22.24
C ALA A 14 -7.78 -12.40 21.16
N ALA A 15 -8.45 -12.59 20.03
CA ALA A 15 -8.58 -11.54 19.01
C ALA A 15 -9.30 -10.29 19.54
N LYS A 16 -10.26 -10.46 20.45
CA LYS A 16 -11.03 -9.36 21.07
C LYS A 16 -10.17 -8.46 21.96
N ASP A 17 -9.08 -9.01 22.51
CA ASP A 17 -8.13 -8.25 23.31
C ASP A 17 -7.24 -7.34 22.44
N LEU A 18 -7.17 -7.61 21.15
CA LEU A 18 -6.45 -6.76 20.17
C LEU A 18 -7.34 -5.69 19.58
N LEU A 19 -8.54 -6.08 19.13
CA LEU A 19 -9.55 -5.21 18.55
C LEU A 19 -10.92 -5.68 19.02
N SER A 20 -11.60 -4.86 19.81
CA SER A 20 -12.94 -5.16 20.34
C SER A 20 -14.03 -5.05 19.26
N GLU A 21 -13.74 -4.36 18.17
CA GLU A 21 -14.67 -4.12 17.06
C GLU A 21 -14.05 -4.51 15.72
N PRO A 22 -14.83 -4.85 14.69
CA PRO A 22 -14.34 -5.22 13.37
C PRO A 22 -13.91 -3.96 12.57
N VAL A 23 -12.90 -3.26 13.06
CA VAL A 23 -12.36 -2.05 12.43
C VAL A 23 -11.04 -2.34 11.72
N ALA A 24 -10.71 -1.49 10.75
CA ALA A 24 -9.39 -1.40 10.17
C ALA A 24 -8.66 -0.20 10.80
N VAL A 25 -7.44 -0.43 11.24
CA VAL A 25 -6.61 0.57 11.93
C VAL A 25 -5.41 0.91 11.05
N ALA A 26 -4.99 2.16 11.07
CA ALA A 26 -3.74 2.62 10.49
C ALA A 26 -3.07 3.61 11.44
N ASP A 27 -1.74 3.55 11.56
CA ASP A 27 -1.00 4.53 12.33
C ASP A 27 -0.71 5.82 11.53
N THR A 28 -0.11 6.81 12.17
CA THR A 28 0.18 8.12 11.58
C THR A 28 1.61 8.23 11.04
N ARG A 29 2.35 7.14 10.96
CA ARG A 29 3.71 7.12 10.42
C ARG A 29 3.71 7.38 8.93
N PHE A 30 4.80 7.91 8.41
CA PHE A 30 4.97 8.06 6.96
C PHE A 30 5.01 6.70 6.26
N VAL A 31 5.73 5.73 6.85
CA VAL A 31 5.66 4.31 6.50
C VAL A 31 4.57 3.68 7.36
N VAL A 32 3.34 3.76 6.89
CA VAL A 32 2.13 3.40 7.63
C VAL A 32 2.13 1.92 7.99
N ASN A 33 1.91 1.61 9.28
CA ASN A 33 1.46 0.30 9.69
C ASN A 33 -0.07 0.28 9.70
N TYR A 34 -0.65 -0.82 9.26
CA TYR A 34 -2.11 -0.97 9.21
C TYR A 34 -2.50 -2.41 9.54
N TRP A 35 -3.63 -2.59 10.19
CA TRP A 35 -4.05 -3.92 10.61
C TRP A 35 -5.56 -4.03 10.80
N ARG A 36 -6.04 -5.24 10.74
CA ARG A 36 -7.40 -5.63 11.04
C ARG A 36 -7.47 -7.11 11.40
N LEU A 37 -8.58 -7.55 11.94
CA LEU A 37 -8.90 -8.97 12.05
C LEU A 37 -9.56 -9.48 10.75
N SER A 38 -9.28 -10.73 10.40
CA SER A 38 -10.02 -11.48 9.39
C SER A 38 -11.28 -12.11 9.99
N GLU A 39 -12.16 -12.66 9.16
CA GLU A 39 -13.39 -13.35 9.60
C GLU A 39 -13.10 -14.54 10.53
N ASP A 40 -11.97 -15.21 10.35
CA ASP A 40 -11.50 -16.32 11.18
C ASP A 40 -10.58 -15.88 12.33
N ASN A 41 -10.67 -14.61 12.74
CA ASN A 41 -9.93 -14.04 13.88
C ASN A 41 -8.38 -14.12 13.76
N ARG A 42 -7.82 -13.99 12.55
CA ARG A 42 -6.39 -13.77 12.38
C ARG A 42 -6.08 -12.28 12.42
N LEU A 43 -4.97 -11.90 13.02
CA LEU A 43 -4.46 -10.56 12.82
C LEU A 43 -3.79 -10.49 11.43
N LEU A 44 -4.34 -9.67 10.55
CA LEU A 44 -3.70 -9.23 9.31
C LEU A 44 -2.95 -7.94 9.63
N PHE A 45 -1.63 -7.96 9.58
CA PHE A 45 -0.80 -6.79 9.86
C PHE A 45 0.05 -6.45 8.65
N GLY A 46 -0.12 -5.23 8.15
CA GLY A 46 0.66 -4.67 7.05
C GLY A 46 1.61 -3.60 7.56
N GLY A 47 2.79 -3.57 6.98
CA GLY A 47 3.84 -2.61 7.33
C GLY A 47 5.18 -3.05 6.78
N GLY A 48 6.17 -2.20 6.99
CA GLY A 48 7.49 -2.40 6.43
C GLY A 48 7.52 -2.18 4.92
N GLU A 49 8.66 -1.76 4.44
CA GLU A 49 8.88 -1.43 3.04
C GLU A 49 10.23 -1.93 2.56
N SER A 50 10.35 -2.14 1.25
CA SER A 50 11.64 -2.27 0.59
C SER A 50 11.64 -1.60 -0.76
N TYR A 51 12.83 -1.23 -1.24
CA TYR A 51 13.01 -0.49 -2.48
C TYR A 51 13.80 -1.29 -3.52
N GLY A 52 14.20 -2.51 -3.17
CA GLY A 52 14.91 -3.43 -4.06
C GLY A 52 13.98 -4.25 -4.95
N TYR A 53 14.57 -4.94 -5.92
CA TYR A 53 13.85 -5.87 -6.80
C TYR A 53 13.50 -7.20 -6.12
N ARG A 54 14.14 -7.52 -5.00
CA ARG A 54 13.89 -8.73 -4.22
C ARG A 54 13.21 -8.37 -2.92
N PHE A 55 12.25 -9.17 -2.51
CA PHE A 55 11.62 -9.02 -1.22
C PHE A 55 12.58 -9.49 -0.12
N PRO A 56 12.66 -8.79 1.00
CA PRO A 56 13.36 -9.26 2.19
C PRO A 56 12.61 -10.43 2.82
N ASP A 57 13.12 -10.95 3.93
CA ASP A 57 12.34 -11.81 4.82
C ASP A 57 11.13 -11.02 5.34
N ILE A 58 9.95 -11.31 4.75
CA ILE A 58 8.70 -10.59 5.02
C ILE A 58 8.29 -10.77 6.48
N ILE A 59 8.37 -12.01 7.00
CA ILE A 59 7.96 -12.30 8.37
C ILE A 59 8.79 -11.47 9.33
N LYS A 60 10.10 -11.48 9.21
CA LYS A 60 11.01 -10.70 10.05
C LYS A 60 10.77 -9.19 9.92
N THR A 61 10.51 -8.72 8.70
CA THR A 61 10.30 -7.30 8.42
C THR A 61 9.01 -6.77 9.06
N VAL A 62 7.91 -7.51 8.94
CA VAL A 62 6.59 -7.07 9.42
C VAL A 62 6.36 -7.43 10.89
N SER A 63 6.91 -8.54 11.39
CA SER A 63 6.77 -8.91 12.80
C SER A 63 7.36 -7.86 13.73
N LYS A 64 8.41 -7.16 13.32
CA LYS A 64 9.02 -6.12 14.15
C LYS A 64 8.05 -4.99 14.52
N PRO A 65 7.43 -4.27 13.59
CA PRO A 65 6.42 -3.27 13.92
C PRO A 65 5.16 -3.87 14.55
N MET A 66 4.74 -5.07 14.14
CA MET A 66 3.60 -5.76 14.73
C MET A 66 3.80 -5.98 16.25
N LEU A 67 4.96 -6.43 16.66
CA LEU A 67 5.29 -6.68 18.08
C LEU A 67 5.53 -5.39 18.88
N GLN A 68 5.75 -4.26 18.23
CA GLN A 68 5.73 -2.95 18.90
C GLN A 68 4.32 -2.55 19.32
N VAL A 69 3.32 -2.90 18.49
CA VAL A 69 1.90 -2.62 18.78
C VAL A 69 1.30 -3.71 19.67
N TYR A 70 1.60 -4.97 19.40
CA TYR A 70 1.04 -6.13 20.09
C TYR A 70 2.13 -7.08 20.60
N PRO A 71 2.88 -6.70 21.67
CA PRO A 71 3.99 -7.52 22.20
C PRO A 71 3.52 -8.89 22.70
N GLN A 72 2.26 -9.03 23.09
CA GLN A 72 1.65 -10.29 23.52
C GLN A 72 1.64 -11.36 22.41
N LEU A 73 1.78 -10.99 21.15
CA LEU A 73 1.81 -11.92 20.00
C LEU A 73 3.21 -12.50 19.73
N ALA A 74 4.20 -12.28 20.60
CA ALA A 74 5.58 -12.75 20.39
C ALA A 74 5.73 -14.26 20.18
N LYS A 75 4.79 -15.05 20.69
CA LYS A 75 4.75 -16.52 20.55
C LYS A 75 3.75 -17.00 19.52
N THR A 76 2.99 -16.08 18.91
CA THR A 76 1.96 -16.42 17.92
C THR A 76 2.62 -16.73 16.58
N ARG A 77 2.21 -17.83 15.97
CA ARG A 77 2.74 -18.27 14.68
C ARG A 77 2.20 -17.42 13.54
N ILE A 78 3.11 -16.95 12.67
CA ILE A 78 2.72 -16.36 11.39
C ILE A 78 2.50 -17.50 10.39
N THR A 79 1.31 -17.56 9.83
CA THR A 79 0.90 -18.64 8.91
C THR A 79 0.99 -18.24 7.46
N HIS A 80 0.83 -16.95 7.16
CA HIS A 80 0.91 -16.41 5.80
C HIS A 80 1.73 -15.11 5.81
N ALA A 81 2.50 -14.93 4.75
CA ALA A 81 3.27 -13.72 4.52
C ALA A 81 3.33 -13.47 3.01
N TRP A 82 3.02 -12.26 2.58
CA TRP A 82 3.04 -11.88 1.18
C TRP A 82 3.39 -10.40 1.01
N GLY A 83 3.72 -10.02 -0.20
CA GLY A 83 4.03 -8.64 -0.55
C GLY A 83 3.65 -8.32 -1.97
N GLY A 84 3.64 -7.05 -2.26
CA GLY A 84 3.38 -6.52 -3.58
C GLY A 84 4.13 -5.22 -3.85
N THR A 85 4.31 -4.91 -5.12
CA THR A 85 4.92 -3.64 -5.54
C THR A 85 3.83 -2.62 -5.82
N LEU A 86 3.88 -1.51 -5.11
CA LEU A 86 2.96 -0.38 -5.27
C LEU A 86 3.51 0.61 -6.31
N ALA A 87 2.64 1.03 -7.22
CA ALA A 87 2.88 2.19 -8.08
C ALA A 87 2.40 3.44 -7.36
N ILE A 88 3.35 4.30 -6.95
CA ILE A 88 3.07 5.55 -6.25
C ILE A 88 3.44 6.71 -7.17
N THR A 89 2.47 7.60 -7.40
CA THR A 89 2.68 8.85 -8.14
C THR A 89 3.18 9.95 -7.22
N VAL A 90 3.82 10.97 -7.77
CA VAL A 90 4.40 12.08 -6.98
C VAL A 90 3.35 12.82 -6.17
N ASN A 91 2.19 13.06 -6.76
CA ASN A 91 1.05 13.75 -6.12
C ASN A 91 0.03 12.81 -5.46
N ARG A 92 0.32 11.49 -5.46
CA ARG A 92 -0.56 10.42 -4.95
C ARG A 92 -1.93 10.30 -5.67
N MET A 93 -2.15 11.05 -6.76
CA MET A 93 -3.35 10.93 -7.58
C MET A 93 -3.20 9.80 -8.61
N PRO A 94 -4.27 9.07 -8.93
CA PRO A 94 -4.22 8.02 -9.94
C PRO A 94 -3.90 8.59 -11.32
N CYS A 95 -3.17 7.83 -12.11
CA CYS A 95 -2.74 8.21 -13.46
C CYS A 95 -3.64 7.54 -14.48
N PHE A 96 -4.47 8.33 -15.17
CA PHE A 96 -5.29 7.92 -16.29
C PHE A 96 -4.67 8.44 -17.58
N THR A 97 -4.45 7.58 -18.55
CA THR A 97 -3.78 7.95 -19.80
C THR A 97 -4.33 7.18 -21.00
N ARG A 98 -4.10 7.73 -22.20
CA ARG A 98 -4.32 7.06 -23.48
C ARG A 98 -2.98 6.87 -24.19
N PRO A 99 -2.29 5.75 -23.93
CA PRO A 99 -0.97 5.50 -24.55
C PRO A 99 -1.06 5.22 -26.06
N GLY A 100 -2.24 4.98 -26.58
CA GLY A 100 -2.51 4.74 -28.00
C GLY A 100 -3.97 5.01 -28.36
N GLN A 101 -4.27 4.98 -29.64
CA GLN A 101 -5.60 5.34 -30.16
C GLN A 101 -6.75 4.54 -29.52
N ASN A 102 -6.52 3.23 -29.29
CA ASN A 102 -7.51 2.30 -28.73
C ASN A 102 -7.05 1.69 -27.39
N VAL A 103 -6.19 2.41 -26.67
CA VAL A 103 -5.64 1.92 -25.39
C VAL A 103 -5.95 2.91 -24.29
N LEU A 104 -6.73 2.46 -23.31
CA LEU A 104 -6.97 3.18 -22.06
C LEU A 104 -6.13 2.54 -20.97
N SER A 105 -5.54 3.36 -20.10
CA SER A 105 -4.74 2.91 -18.98
C SER A 105 -5.10 3.68 -17.72
N ALA A 106 -5.22 2.97 -16.60
CA ALA A 106 -5.36 3.56 -15.28
C ALA A 106 -4.42 2.83 -14.32
N SER A 107 -3.60 3.58 -13.60
CA SER A 107 -2.56 3.04 -12.73
C SER A 107 -2.14 4.05 -11.65
N GLY A 108 -1.11 3.73 -10.86
CA GLY A 108 -0.55 4.68 -9.90
C GLY A 108 -1.49 5.01 -8.74
N TYR A 109 -2.19 4.02 -8.21
CA TYR A 109 -3.21 4.21 -7.17
C TYR A 109 -2.64 4.53 -5.79
N SER A 110 -1.33 4.56 -5.63
CA SER A 110 -0.63 5.06 -4.44
C SER A 110 -1.10 4.46 -3.10
N GLY A 111 -1.46 3.16 -3.11
CA GLY A 111 -1.96 2.43 -1.94
C GLY A 111 -3.49 2.34 -1.84
N HIS A 112 -4.25 3.08 -2.65
CA HIS A 112 -5.73 3.09 -2.65
C HIS A 112 -6.35 2.19 -3.74
N GLY A 113 -5.59 1.17 -4.20
CA GLY A 113 -5.96 0.36 -5.37
C GLY A 113 -7.28 -0.37 -5.25
N VAL A 114 -7.69 -0.82 -4.06
CA VAL A 114 -8.96 -1.56 -3.90
C VAL A 114 -10.15 -0.70 -4.35
N ALA A 115 -10.25 0.54 -3.88
CA ALA A 115 -11.32 1.46 -4.29
C ALA A 115 -11.09 2.01 -5.70
N MET A 116 -9.86 2.48 -5.97
CA MET A 116 -9.57 3.19 -7.21
C MET A 116 -9.54 2.30 -8.44
N ALA A 117 -9.14 1.04 -8.34
CA ALA A 117 -9.17 0.12 -9.48
C ALA A 117 -10.60 -0.24 -9.89
N THR A 118 -11.52 -0.38 -8.92
CA THR A 118 -12.94 -0.60 -9.20
C THR A 118 -13.55 0.61 -9.94
N LEU A 119 -13.29 1.83 -9.46
CA LEU A 119 -13.73 3.04 -10.15
C LEU A 119 -13.09 3.15 -11.53
N ALA A 120 -11.80 2.92 -11.65
CA ALA A 120 -11.09 2.97 -12.92
C ALA A 120 -11.65 1.98 -13.95
N GLY A 121 -11.94 0.75 -13.51
CA GLY A 121 -12.59 -0.26 -14.36
C GLY A 121 -13.95 0.22 -14.91
N LYS A 122 -14.76 0.81 -14.02
CA LYS A 122 -16.05 1.40 -14.42
C LYS A 122 -15.86 2.52 -15.47
N LEU A 123 -14.97 3.47 -15.20
CA LEU A 123 -14.72 4.60 -16.10
C LEU A 123 -14.16 4.15 -17.47
N MET A 124 -13.28 3.14 -17.47
CA MET A 124 -12.76 2.56 -18.71
C MET A 124 -13.84 1.82 -19.51
N ALA A 125 -14.77 1.13 -18.83
CA ALA A 125 -15.90 0.48 -19.48
C ALA A 125 -16.87 1.51 -20.08
N GLU A 126 -17.22 2.58 -19.37
CA GLU A 126 -18.02 3.70 -19.86
C GLU A 126 -17.35 4.35 -21.10
N ALA A 127 -16.05 4.61 -21.02
CA ALA A 127 -15.27 5.17 -22.12
C ALA A 127 -15.26 4.26 -23.36
N SER A 128 -15.14 2.95 -23.16
CA SER A 128 -15.20 1.96 -24.25
C SER A 128 -16.58 1.90 -24.92
N ALA A 129 -17.63 2.26 -24.17
CA ALA A 129 -19.00 2.39 -24.69
C ALA A 129 -19.30 3.78 -25.30
N GLY A 130 -18.28 4.63 -25.45
CA GLY A 130 -18.41 5.97 -26.04
C GLY A 130 -18.67 7.10 -25.03
N GLN A 131 -18.76 6.82 -23.74
CA GLN A 131 -18.98 7.82 -22.69
C GLN A 131 -17.63 8.25 -22.08
N MET A 132 -16.92 9.16 -22.77
CA MET A 132 -15.54 9.50 -22.46
C MET A 132 -15.36 10.54 -21.34
N GLU A 133 -16.38 11.32 -21.03
CA GLU A 133 -16.31 12.53 -20.20
C GLU A 133 -15.64 12.31 -18.84
N ARG A 134 -16.05 11.26 -18.14
CA ARG A 134 -15.52 10.95 -16.81
C ARG A 134 -14.09 10.41 -16.84
N PHE A 135 -13.75 9.63 -17.86
CA PHE A 135 -12.38 9.20 -18.09
C PHE A 135 -11.49 10.41 -18.40
N ASP A 136 -11.94 11.32 -19.24
CA ASP A 136 -11.20 12.52 -19.61
C ASP A 136 -11.01 13.46 -18.44
N LEU A 137 -12.02 13.60 -17.58
CA LEU A 137 -11.87 14.34 -16.32
C LEU A 137 -10.74 13.75 -15.45
N MET A 138 -10.68 12.44 -15.28
CA MET A 138 -9.60 11.81 -14.52
C MET A 138 -8.24 11.92 -15.23
N ALA A 139 -8.22 11.86 -16.57
CA ALA A 139 -7.02 12.01 -17.37
C ALA A 139 -6.48 13.45 -17.38
N SER A 140 -7.33 14.45 -17.09
CA SER A 140 -6.93 15.87 -16.99
C SER A 140 -6.20 16.20 -15.68
N LEU A 141 -6.20 15.31 -14.69
CA LEU A 141 -5.49 15.52 -13.44
C LEU A 141 -3.99 15.67 -13.70
N PRO A 142 -3.34 16.67 -13.10
CA PRO A 142 -1.94 16.94 -13.36
C PRO A 142 -1.08 15.77 -12.90
N GLN A 143 -0.23 15.27 -13.79
CA GLN A 143 0.74 14.22 -13.52
C GLN A 143 2.14 14.82 -13.47
N HIS A 144 2.74 14.82 -12.28
CA HIS A 144 4.09 15.32 -12.11
C HIS A 144 5.11 14.25 -12.49
N ARG A 145 6.04 14.61 -13.38
CA ARG A 145 7.18 13.73 -13.67
C ARG A 145 8.09 13.67 -12.45
N PHE A 146 8.61 12.49 -12.20
CA PHE A 146 9.56 12.32 -11.10
C PHE A 146 10.84 13.15 -11.37
N PRO A 147 11.33 13.92 -10.39
CA PRO A 147 12.55 14.74 -10.56
C PRO A 147 13.73 13.90 -11.04
N GLY A 148 14.42 14.38 -12.10
CA GLY A 148 15.55 13.66 -12.70
C GLY A 148 15.18 12.43 -13.52
N GLY A 149 13.87 12.20 -13.80
CA GLY A 149 13.38 11.14 -14.67
C GLY A 149 13.72 9.73 -14.18
N VAL A 150 13.93 8.80 -15.12
CA VAL A 150 14.18 7.39 -14.80
C VAL A 150 15.53 7.19 -14.10
N ALA A 151 16.55 7.95 -14.47
CA ALA A 151 17.92 7.78 -13.96
C ALA A 151 18.04 8.12 -12.46
N LEU A 152 17.39 9.19 -12.00
CA LEU A 152 17.46 9.62 -10.60
C LEU A 152 16.32 9.10 -9.73
N ARG A 153 15.33 8.44 -10.32
CA ARG A 153 14.17 7.94 -9.58
C ARG A 153 14.54 7.03 -8.40
N TRP A 154 15.45 6.10 -8.62
CA TRP A 154 15.82 5.13 -7.59
C TRP A 154 16.67 5.75 -6.46
N PRO A 155 17.78 6.45 -6.73
CA PRO A 155 18.57 7.08 -5.67
C PRO A 155 17.79 8.12 -4.89
N LEU A 156 17.00 8.97 -5.54
CA LEU A 156 16.18 9.97 -4.84
C LEU A 156 15.08 9.32 -3.99
N LEU A 157 14.45 8.25 -4.48
CA LEU A 157 13.47 7.51 -3.71
C LEU A 157 14.09 6.95 -2.42
N ILE A 158 15.23 6.25 -2.53
CA ILE A 158 15.91 5.68 -1.36
C ILE A 158 16.28 6.77 -0.36
N THR A 159 16.86 7.87 -0.82
CA THR A 159 17.25 8.99 0.06
C THR A 159 16.04 9.56 0.79
N ALA A 160 14.96 9.89 0.06
CA ALA A 160 13.74 10.42 0.65
C ALA A 160 13.11 9.46 1.66
N MET A 161 13.00 8.18 1.32
CA MET A 161 12.37 7.19 2.21
C MET A 161 13.24 6.90 3.44
N THR A 162 14.57 6.92 3.31
CA THR A 162 15.48 6.81 4.45
C THR A 162 15.30 8.00 5.40
N TRP A 163 15.18 9.20 4.85
CA TRP A 163 14.91 10.42 5.62
C TRP A 163 13.58 10.32 6.38
N PHE A 164 12.48 9.98 5.71
CA PHE A 164 11.17 9.84 6.36
C PHE A 164 11.16 8.72 7.41
N SER A 165 11.80 7.59 7.13
CA SER A 165 11.94 6.50 8.12
C SER A 165 12.75 6.94 9.35
N MET A 166 13.75 7.80 9.18
CA MET A 166 14.49 8.40 10.30
C MET A 166 13.59 9.35 11.11
N ARG A 167 12.82 10.20 10.45
CA ARG A 167 11.85 11.08 11.11
C ARG A 167 10.84 10.30 11.95
N ASP A 168 10.26 9.26 11.37
CA ASP A 168 9.31 8.37 12.08
C ASP A 168 9.92 7.76 13.35
N ARG A 169 11.24 7.43 13.33
CA ARG A 169 11.94 6.90 14.51
C ARG A 169 12.21 7.95 15.58
N LEU A 170 12.39 9.18 15.18
CA LEU A 170 12.68 10.32 16.07
C LEU A 170 11.39 10.99 16.59
N GLY A 171 10.22 10.60 16.09
CA GLY A 171 8.94 11.19 16.45
C GLY A 171 8.76 12.61 15.94
N LEU A 172 9.41 12.98 14.80
CA LEU A 172 9.41 14.31 14.19
C LEU A 172 8.40 14.39 13.04
#